data_8990556e500bb9eac986e12e240ef077
#
_entry.id   8990556e500bb9eac986e12e240ef077
#
_cell.length_a   1.000
_cell.length_b   1.000
_cell.length_c   1.000
_cell.angle_alpha   90.00
_cell.angle_beta   90.00
_cell.angle_gamma   90.00
#
_symmetry.space_group_name_H-M   'P 1'
#
loop_
_entity.id
_entity.type
_entity.pdbx_description
1 polymer ?
#
loop_
_entity_poly.entity_id
_entity_poly.type
_entity_poly.pdbx_seq_one_letter_code
_entity_poly.pdbx_strand_id
1 'polypeptide(L)'
;MHLAELKKKSPADLLAYAEELEIENVSSMRKQDIMFAILKTLAERDQAIYGEGTLEILPDGFGFLRSPEANYLPGPDDIYISPTQVRRFGLRPGDTVEGQIRAPRDGERYFALLKVNTINFEDPDVVRTRINFDNLTPLYPERRLKMEVEQSEPAVSETSPLSKGKKDQRDYTPRVIDLVTPIGMGQRALIVAPPRTGKTVMLQSIAASISANHPEVFLIVLLIDERPEEVTDMARSVRGEVVSSTFDEPATRHVQVTEMVLEKAKRLVEHKRDVVILLDSITRLARAYNTVVPSSGKVLTGGVDANALQRPKRFFGAARNIEEGGSLTIIATALIDTGSRMDEVIFEEFKGTGNAELILDRKLADKRTFPAIDITKSGTRKEELLVDRAELSKMWVLRRILAPMGTMDAMDFLLDKLKYSKSNHDFFEAMNN
;
A
#
# COMPACT_ATOMS: atom_id res chain seq x y z
N MET A 1 14.84 -12.77 -22.17
CA MET A 1 15.31 -11.80 -21.17
C MET A 1 14.15 -10.99 -20.65
N HIS A 2 14.08 -10.70 -19.35
CA HIS A 2 12.98 -9.96 -18.77
C HIS A 2 13.36 -8.48 -18.55
N LEU A 3 12.51 -7.53 -18.98
CA LEU A 3 12.76 -6.09 -18.85
C LEU A 3 12.99 -5.68 -17.38
N ALA A 4 12.26 -6.31 -16.45
CA ALA A 4 12.41 -6.07 -15.01
C ALA A 4 13.81 -6.43 -14.47
N GLU A 5 14.48 -7.41 -15.04
CA GLU A 5 15.86 -7.79 -14.65
C GLU A 5 16.87 -6.71 -15.06
N LEU A 6 16.67 -6.12 -16.25
CA LEU A 6 17.51 -5.00 -16.69
C LEU A 6 17.33 -3.77 -15.82
N LYS A 7 16.09 -3.48 -15.40
CA LYS A 7 15.79 -2.33 -14.53
C LYS A 7 16.48 -2.43 -13.16
N LYS A 8 16.64 -3.65 -12.62
CA LYS A 8 17.30 -3.90 -11.33
C LYS A 8 18.82 -3.76 -11.36
N LYS A 9 19.44 -3.84 -12.55
CA LYS A 9 20.88 -3.70 -12.68
C LYS A 9 21.37 -2.28 -12.34
N SER A 10 22.55 -2.22 -11.71
CA SER A 10 23.21 -0.94 -11.48
C SER A 10 23.62 -0.27 -12.81
N PRO A 11 23.82 1.04 -12.85
CA PRO A 11 24.35 1.71 -14.05
C PRO A 11 25.67 1.10 -14.55
N ALA A 12 26.54 0.68 -13.64
CA ALA A 12 27.82 0.04 -13.97
C ALA A 12 27.62 -1.34 -14.63
N ASP A 13 26.68 -2.16 -14.08
CA ASP A 13 26.39 -3.47 -14.63
C ASP A 13 25.68 -3.37 -15.99
N LEU A 14 24.87 -2.33 -16.20
CA LEU A 14 24.24 -2.08 -17.50
C LEU A 14 25.26 -1.66 -18.55
N LEU A 15 26.24 -0.83 -18.17
CA LEU A 15 27.34 -0.45 -19.06
C LEU A 15 28.17 -1.68 -19.48
N ALA A 16 28.59 -2.50 -18.50
CA ALA A 16 29.34 -3.72 -18.78
C ALA A 16 28.57 -4.68 -19.71
N TYR A 17 27.25 -4.84 -19.45
CA TYR A 17 26.41 -5.70 -20.28
C TYR A 17 26.20 -5.14 -21.69
N ALA A 18 26.11 -3.81 -21.85
CA ALA A 18 26.01 -3.17 -23.15
C ALA A 18 27.34 -3.28 -23.95
N GLU A 19 28.50 -3.22 -23.28
CA GLU A 19 29.82 -3.45 -23.89
C GLU A 19 29.96 -4.90 -24.35
N GLU A 20 29.48 -5.90 -23.57
CA GLU A 20 29.44 -7.31 -24.00
C GLU A 20 28.60 -7.52 -25.27
N LEU A 21 27.56 -6.69 -25.45
CA LEU A 21 26.69 -6.69 -26.63
C LEU A 21 27.27 -5.90 -27.83
N GLU A 22 28.47 -5.33 -27.68
CA GLU A 22 29.16 -4.50 -28.69
C GLU A 22 28.40 -3.23 -29.07
N ILE A 23 27.69 -2.62 -28.11
CA ILE A 23 26.97 -1.36 -28.33
C ILE A 23 27.95 -0.17 -28.21
N GLU A 24 28.02 0.65 -29.25
CA GLU A 24 28.93 1.80 -29.30
C GLU A 24 28.40 2.99 -28.47
N ASN A 25 29.32 3.82 -27.96
CA ASN A 25 29.05 5.10 -27.28
C ASN A 25 28.20 5.02 -26.00
N VAL A 26 28.17 3.87 -25.33
CA VAL A 26 27.28 3.61 -24.16
C VAL A 26 27.61 4.51 -22.97
N SER A 27 28.88 4.91 -22.79
CA SER A 27 29.36 5.73 -21.65
C SER A 27 28.76 7.14 -21.60
N SER A 28 28.25 7.65 -22.73
CA SER A 28 27.61 8.97 -22.82
C SER A 28 26.10 8.95 -22.71
N MET A 29 25.49 7.74 -22.65
CA MET A 29 24.05 7.56 -22.65
C MET A 29 23.46 7.60 -21.23
N ARG A 30 22.19 8.02 -21.11
CA ARG A 30 21.44 7.90 -19.87
C ARG A 30 21.05 6.45 -19.62
N LYS A 31 20.81 6.06 -18.36
CA LYS A 31 20.40 4.69 -17.98
C LYS A 31 19.27 4.14 -18.86
N GLN A 32 18.27 4.95 -19.16
CA GLN A 32 17.13 4.57 -20.02
C GLN A 32 17.53 4.30 -21.47
N ASP A 33 18.42 5.14 -22.01
CA ASP A 33 18.90 4.99 -23.39
C ASP A 33 19.77 3.75 -23.54
N ILE A 34 20.57 3.42 -22.51
CA ILE A 34 21.36 2.17 -22.46
C ILE A 34 20.44 0.95 -22.46
N MET A 35 19.42 0.94 -21.61
CA MET A 35 18.44 -0.15 -21.56
C MET A 35 17.75 -0.33 -22.92
N PHE A 36 17.34 0.78 -23.54
CA PHE A 36 16.71 0.75 -24.85
C PHE A 36 17.62 0.17 -25.93
N ALA A 37 18.89 0.59 -25.95
CA ALA A 37 19.89 0.07 -26.89
C ALA A 37 20.15 -1.44 -26.68
N ILE A 38 20.27 -1.88 -25.42
CA ILE A 38 20.40 -3.31 -25.08
C ILE A 38 19.20 -4.10 -25.61
N LEU A 39 17.99 -3.66 -25.35
CA LEU A 39 16.76 -4.35 -25.76
C LEU A 39 16.64 -4.40 -27.29
N LYS A 40 17.02 -3.32 -27.98
CA LYS A 40 17.03 -3.28 -29.45
C LYS A 40 18.02 -4.31 -30.03
N THR A 41 19.25 -4.35 -29.51
CA THR A 41 20.26 -5.30 -29.93
C THR A 41 19.84 -6.76 -29.66
N LEU A 42 19.23 -7.03 -28.52
CA LEU A 42 18.70 -8.36 -28.20
C LEU A 42 17.56 -8.76 -29.12
N ALA A 43 16.70 -7.85 -29.50
CA ALA A 43 15.63 -8.08 -30.47
C ALA A 43 16.18 -8.36 -31.89
N GLU A 44 17.23 -7.66 -32.29
CA GLU A 44 17.94 -7.90 -33.57
C GLU A 44 18.65 -9.28 -33.63
N ARG A 45 19.00 -9.82 -32.45
CA ARG A 45 19.58 -11.20 -32.30
C ARG A 45 18.49 -12.27 -32.09
N ASP A 46 17.24 -12.00 -32.42
CA ASP A 46 16.08 -12.92 -32.25
C ASP A 46 15.89 -13.46 -30.83
N GLN A 47 16.41 -12.78 -29.79
CA GLN A 47 16.16 -13.14 -28.42
C GLN A 47 14.81 -12.66 -27.97
N ALA A 48 13.97 -13.56 -27.44
CA ALA A 48 12.67 -13.21 -26.87
C ALA A 48 12.83 -12.28 -25.68
N ILE A 49 12.16 -11.13 -25.72
CA ILE A 49 12.11 -10.15 -24.66
C ILE A 49 10.73 -10.21 -24.01
N TYR A 50 10.71 -10.21 -22.69
CA TYR A 50 9.47 -10.20 -21.90
C TYR A 50 9.37 -8.91 -21.10
N GLY A 51 8.15 -8.41 -21.01
CA GLY A 51 7.84 -7.22 -20.23
C GLY A 51 6.57 -7.41 -19.41
N GLU A 52 6.50 -6.70 -18.31
CA GLU A 52 5.38 -6.69 -17.38
C GLU A 52 5.03 -5.26 -17.00
N GLY A 53 3.77 -5.01 -16.73
CA GLY A 53 3.31 -3.73 -16.19
C GLY A 53 1.82 -3.71 -15.91
N THR A 54 1.37 -2.63 -15.30
CA THR A 54 -0.04 -2.39 -15.00
C THR A 54 -0.69 -1.57 -16.11
N LEU A 55 -1.79 -2.06 -16.64
CA LEU A 55 -2.46 -1.49 -17.81
C LEU A 55 -3.19 -0.19 -17.48
N GLU A 56 -2.83 0.87 -18.17
CA GLU A 56 -3.62 2.09 -18.32
C GLU A 56 -4.23 2.12 -19.73
N ILE A 57 -5.54 2.28 -19.82
CA ILE A 57 -6.23 2.40 -21.11
C ILE A 57 -6.56 3.87 -21.37
N LEU A 58 -6.18 4.36 -22.54
CA LEU A 58 -6.46 5.72 -22.97
C LEU A 58 -7.82 5.81 -23.67
N PRO A 59 -8.40 7.04 -23.82
CA PRO A 59 -9.71 7.24 -24.41
C PRO A 59 -9.88 6.65 -25.82
N ASP A 60 -8.79 6.56 -26.58
CA ASP A 60 -8.76 6.00 -27.94
C ASP A 60 -8.80 4.45 -27.95
N GLY A 61 -8.85 3.82 -26.78
CA GLY A 61 -9.00 2.38 -26.60
C GLY A 61 -7.70 1.56 -26.71
N PHE A 62 -6.55 2.18 -26.95
CA PHE A 62 -5.25 1.54 -26.78
C PHE A 62 -4.73 1.75 -25.34
N GLY A 63 -3.72 1.01 -24.95
CA GLY A 63 -3.19 1.12 -23.60
C GLY A 63 -1.67 1.06 -23.54
N PHE A 64 -1.17 1.35 -22.33
CA PHE A 64 0.23 1.19 -21.97
C PHE A 64 0.35 0.38 -20.69
N LEU A 65 1.34 -0.50 -20.65
CA LEU A 65 1.78 -1.11 -19.40
C LEU A 65 2.72 -0.16 -18.68
N ARG A 66 2.27 0.36 -17.55
CA ARG A 66 3.01 1.28 -16.69
C ARG A 66 3.76 0.52 -15.61
N SER A 67 4.95 0.99 -15.26
CA SER A 67 5.77 0.40 -14.21
C SER A 67 5.43 0.98 -12.83
N PRO A 68 5.21 0.14 -11.80
CA PRO A 68 5.07 0.62 -10.43
C PRO A 68 6.37 1.27 -9.91
N GLU A 69 7.54 0.84 -10.39
CA GLU A 69 8.83 1.44 -10.05
C GLU A 69 8.96 2.90 -10.52
N ALA A 70 8.21 3.29 -11.55
CA ALA A 70 8.08 4.65 -12.03
C ALA A 70 6.82 5.35 -11.47
N ASN A 71 6.21 4.84 -10.43
CA ASN A 71 4.95 5.34 -9.86
C ASN A 71 3.84 5.50 -10.92
N TYR A 72 3.79 4.60 -11.90
CA TYR A 72 2.89 4.64 -13.05
C TYR A 72 2.98 5.90 -13.91
N LEU A 73 4.10 6.64 -13.85
CA LEU A 73 4.36 7.76 -14.74
C LEU A 73 4.58 7.27 -16.18
N PRO A 74 4.06 7.99 -17.17
CA PRO A 74 4.43 7.77 -18.55
C PRO A 74 5.93 7.83 -18.76
N GLY A 75 6.49 6.81 -19.40
CA GLY A 75 7.92 6.69 -19.64
C GLY A 75 8.24 6.11 -21.02
N PRO A 76 9.48 6.25 -21.50
CA PRO A 76 9.91 5.71 -22.79
C PRO A 76 9.95 4.17 -22.80
N ASP A 77 9.97 3.55 -21.64
CA ASP A 77 9.98 2.10 -21.42
C ASP A 77 8.60 1.48 -21.25
N ASP A 78 7.55 2.28 -21.45
CA ASP A 78 6.18 1.78 -21.44
C ASP A 78 5.94 0.84 -22.65
N ILE A 79 5.10 -0.16 -22.42
CA ILE A 79 4.79 -1.15 -23.43
C ILE A 79 3.40 -0.86 -24.00
N TYR A 80 3.33 -0.62 -25.30
CA TYR A 80 2.09 -0.37 -26.02
C TYR A 80 1.25 -1.64 -26.16
N ILE A 81 -0.04 -1.52 -25.92
CA ILE A 81 -1.05 -2.55 -26.18
C ILE A 81 -2.10 -2.02 -27.15
N SER A 82 -2.34 -2.76 -28.22
CA SER A 82 -3.31 -2.37 -29.24
C SER A 82 -4.76 -2.52 -28.75
N PRO A 83 -5.72 -1.72 -29.31
CA PRO A 83 -7.14 -1.88 -28.99
C PRO A 83 -7.68 -3.28 -29.30
N THR A 84 -7.12 -3.94 -30.29
CA THR A 84 -7.48 -5.32 -30.65
C THR A 84 -7.10 -6.31 -29.56
N GLN A 85 -5.91 -6.17 -28.98
CA GLN A 85 -5.47 -7.01 -27.85
C GLN A 85 -6.28 -6.72 -26.60
N VAL A 86 -6.57 -5.45 -26.29
CA VAL A 86 -7.43 -5.05 -25.16
C VAL A 86 -8.79 -5.76 -25.26
N ARG A 87 -9.43 -5.71 -26.43
CA ARG A 87 -10.72 -6.38 -26.65
C ARG A 87 -10.63 -7.90 -26.64
N ARG A 88 -9.62 -8.47 -27.30
CA ARG A 88 -9.44 -9.91 -27.42
C ARG A 88 -9.33 -10.60 -26.07
N PHE A 89 -8.56 -10.03 -25.15
CA PHE A 89 -8.32 -10.58 -23.81
C PHE A 89 -9.26 -10.01 -22.74
N GLY A 90 -10.18 -9.11 -23.10
CA GLY A 90 -11.07 -8.45 -22.14
C GLY A 90 -10.32 -7.68 -21.06
N LEU A 91 -9.21 -7.04 -21.43
CA LEU A 91 -8.36 -6.30 -20.51
C LEU A 91 -9.07 -5.05 -20.00
N ARG A 92 -8.81 -4.72 -18.74
CA ARG A 92 -9.36 -3.55 -18.07
C ARG A 92 -8.25 -2.74 -17.41
N PRO A 93 -8.46 -1.44 -17.14
CA PRO A 93 -7.51 -0.65 -16.37
C PRO A 93 -7.16 -1.35 -15.06
N GLY A 94 -5.89 -1.32 -14.71
CA GLY A 94 -5.37 -1.97 -13.50
C GLY A 94 -4.96 -3.43 -13.67
N ASP A 95 -5.27 -4.09 -14.80
CA ASP A 95 -4.75 -5.45 -15.06
C ASP A 95 -3.22 -5.43 -15.13
N THR A 96 -2.58 -6.32 -14.41
CA THR A 96 -1.15 -6.60 -14.54
C THR A 96 -0.94 -7.60 -15.64
N VAL A 97 -0.26 -7.22 -16.71
CA VAL A 97 -0.05 -8.03 -17.90
C VAL A 97 1.42 -8.31 -18.08
N GLU A 98 1.76 -9.56 -18.25
CA GLU A 98 3.10 -10.01 -18.64
C GLU A 98 3.05 -10.67 -20.00
N GLY A 99 4.05 -10.42 -20.84
CA GLY A 99 4.09 -11.04 -22.14
C GLY A 99 5.35 -10.76 -22.93
N GLN A 100 5.44 -11.40 -24.08
CA GLN A 100 6.51 -11.16 -25.03
C GLN A 100 6.30 -9.82 -25.71
N ILE A 101 7.35 -9.02 -25.80
CA ILE A 101 7.37 -7.70 -26.41
C ILE A 101 8.31 -7.69 -27.62
N ARG A 102 8.07 -6.75 -28.52
CA ARG A 102 8.98 -6.45 -29.65
C ARG A 102 9.54 -5.04 -29.55
N ALA A 103 10.69 -4.84 -30.13
CA ALA A 103 11.27 -3.50 -30.30
C ALA A 103 10.39 -2.60 -31.16
N PRO A 104 10.47 -1.28 -30.97
CA PRO A 104 9.82 -0.31 -31.87
C PRO A 104 10.29 -0.49 -33.30
N ARG A 105 9.36 -0.36 -34.24
CA ARG A 105 9.66 -0.26 -35.68
C ARG A 105 9.99 1.17 -36.07
N ASP A 106 10.42 1.38 -37.31
CA ASP A 106 10.68 2.71 -37.83
C ASP A 106 9.42 3.59 -37.70
N GLY A 107 9.55 4.73 -36.98
CA GLY A 107 8.47 5.64 -36.67
C GLY A 107 7.69 5.35 -35.37
N GLU A 108 7.92 4.20 -34.73
CA GLU A 108 7.34 3.88 -33.42
C GLU A 108 8.27 4.35 -32.29
N ARG A 109 7.68 4.74 -31.15
CA ARG A 109 8.44 5.18 -29.95
C ARG A 109 8.53 4.14 -28.85
N TYR A 110 7.58 3.21 -28.81
CA TYR A 110 7.39 2.30 -27.67
C TYR A 110 7.58 0.86 -28.08
N PHE A 111 8.02 0.04 -27.13
CA PHE A 111 7.91 -1.41 -27.26
C PHE A 111 6.43 -1.78 -27.40
N ALA A 112 6.14 -2.84 -28.12
CA ALA A 112 4.77 -3.30 -28.32
C ALA A 112 4.61 -4.74 -27.84
N LEU A 113 3.50 -5.02 -27.18
CA LEU A 113 3.16 -6.37 -26.75
C LEU A 113 2.84 -7.25 -27.97
N LEU A 114 3.55 -8.37 -28.11
CA LEU A 114 3.32 -9.37 -29.14
C LEU A 114 2.36 -10.46 -28.68
N LYS A 115 2.65 -11.05 -27.53
CA LYS A 115 1.91 -12.18 -26.97
C LYS A 115 1.68 -11.94 -25.48
N VAL A 116 0.46 -12.15 -25.00
CA VAL A 116 0.14 -12.17 -23.59
C VAL A 116 0.47 -13.54 -23.03
N ASN A 117 1.27 -13.59 -21.97
CA ASN A 117 1.60 -14.82 -21.25
C ASN A 117 0.72 -14.98 -20.02
N THR A 118 0.63 -13.95 -19.19
CA THR A 118 -0.21 -13.94 -17.99
C THR A 118 -0.97 -12.62 -17.83
N ILE A 119 -2.12 -12.69 -17.18
CA ILE A 119 -2.91 -11.54 -16.75
C ILE A 119 -3.19 -11.73 -15.27
N ASN A 120 -2.77 -10.76 -14.43
CA ASN A 120 -2.88 -10.84 -12.97
C ASN A 120 -2.27 -12.13 -12.40
N PHE A 121 -1.15 -12.57 -12.98
CA PHE A 121 -0.37 -13.77 -12.62
C PHE A 121 -1.08 -15.10 -12.93
N GLU A 122 -2.12 -15.09 -13.77
CA GLU A 122 -2.87 -16.26 -14.19
C GLU A 122 -2.92 -16.39 -15.72
N ASP A 123 -3.31 -17.59 -16.20
CA ASP A 123 -3.48 -17.82 -17.62
C ASP A 123 -4.57 -16.92 -18.23
N PRO A 124 -4.36 -16.31 -19.40
CA PRO A 124 -5.34 -15.44 -20.05
C PRO A 124 -6.72 -16.04 -20.26
N ASP A 125 -6.85 -17.36 -20.36
CA ASP A 125 -8.14 -18.02 -20.56
C ASP A 125 -9.00 -18.01 -19.29
N VAL A 126 -8.37 -18.02 -18.10
CA VAL A 126 -9.08 -17.91 -16.81
C VAL A 126 -9.73 -16.54 -16.64
N VAL A 127 -9.11 -15.50 -17.17
CA VAL A 127 -9.55 -14.10 -17.01
C VAL A 127 -10.93 -13.85 -17.64
N ARG A 128 -11.32 -14.63 -18.65
CA ARG A 128 -12.62 -14.47 -19.33
C ARG A 128 -13.83 -14.76 -18.45
N THR A 129 -13.66 -15.55 -17.40
CA THR A 129 -14.71 -15.96 -16.47
C THR A 129 -14.75 -15.16 -15.18
N ARG A 130 -13.87 -14.15 -15.03
CA ARG A 130 -13.81 -13.34 -13.83
C ARG A 130 -15.06 -12.50 -13.59
N ILE A 131 -15.47 -12.42 -12.33
CA ILE A 131 -16.57 -11.57 -11.89
C ILE A 131 -16.02 -10.17 -11.63
N ASN A 132 -16.72 -9.13 -12.08
CA ASN A 132 -16.34 -7.75 -11.81
C ASN A 132 -16.38 -7.45 -10.32
N PHE A 133 -15.41 -6.69 -9.83
CA PHE A 133 -15.29 -6.33 -8.40
C PHE A 133 -16.59 -5.78 -7.82
N ASP A 134 -17.30 -4.93 -8.56
CA ASP A 134 -18.55 -4.32 -8.08
C ASP A 134 -19.72 -5.32 -7.94
N ASN A 135 -19.61 -6.49 -8.56
CA ASN A 135 -20.60 -7.57 -8.48
C ASN A 135 -20.24 -8.65 -7.45
N LEU A 136 -19.07 -8.54 -6.80
CA LEU A 136 -18.67 -9.46 -5.75
C LEU A 136 -19.44 -9.20 -4.46
N THR A 137 -19.75 -10.24 -3.71
CA THR A 137 -20.53 -10.17 -2.47
C THR A 137 -19.68 -9.70 -1.30
N PRO A 138 -19.93 -8.50 -0.73
CA PRO A 138 -19.13 -8.00 0.39
C PRO A 138 -19.52 -8.64 1.71
N LEU A 139 -18.54 -9.08 2.48
CA LEU A 139 -18.67 -9.59 3.84
C LEU A 139 -17.94 -8.73 4.86
N TYR A 140 -18.25 -8.93 6.13
CA TYR A 140 -17.39 -8.43 7.22
C TYR A 140 -16.05 -9.15 7.20
N PRO A 141 -14.96 -8.50 7.70
CA PRO A 141 -13.71 -9.20 7.95
C PRO A 141 -13.89 -10.35 8.93
N GLU A 142 -13.50 -11.56 8.54
CA GLU A 142 -13.58 -12.79 9.36
C GLU A 142 -12.22 -13.45 9.54
N ARG A 143 -11.25 -13.14 8.64
CA ARG A 143 -9.87 -13.62 8.73
C ARG A 143 -9.00 -12.55 9.33
N ARG A 144 -8.35 -12.86 10.44
CA ARG A 144 -7.44 -11.92 11.12
C ARG A 144 -6.17 -11.68 10.32
N LEU A 145 -5.80 -10.44 10.16
CA LEU A 145 -4.50 -10.00 9.68
C LEU A 145 -3.59 -9.84 10.91
N LYS A 146 -2.95 -10.93 11.36
CA LYS A 146 -2.14 -10.94 12.58
C LYS A 146 -0.92 -10.04 12.42
N MET A 147 -0.74 -9.11 13.36
CA MET A 147 0.38 -8.18 13.38
C MET A 147 1.55 -8.70 14.21
N GLU A 148 1.28 -9.39 15.32
CA GLU A 148 2.34 -9.93 16.16
C GLU A 148 3.23 -10.89 15.38
N VAL A 149 4.53 -10.60 15.35
CA VAL A 149 5.54 -11.46 14.73
C VAL A 149 6.19 -12.32 15.84
N GLU A 150 6.22 -13.63 15.65
CA GLU A 150 6.96 -14.53 16.53
C GLU A 150 8.45 -14.18 16.44
N GLN A 151 9.00 -13.67 17.54
CA GLN A 151 10.41 -13.28 17.59
C GLN A 151 11.30 -14.53 17.70
N SER A 152 11.76 -15.03 16.58
CA SER A 152 13.03 -15.76 16.53
C SER A 152 14.15 -14.71 16.60
N GLU A 153 14.70 -14.46 17.79
CA GLU A 153 15.82 -13.55 18.12
C GLU A 153 15.77 -12.13 17.51
N PRO A 154 16.29 -11.10 18.16
CA PRO A 154 16.16 -9.73 17.68
C PRO A 154 16.79 -9.61 16.28
N ALA A 155 15.95 -9.52 15.25
CA ALA A 155 16.39 -9.12 13.93
C ALA A 155 16.84 -7.64 14.06
N VAL A 156 18.13 -7.47 14.32
CA VAL A 156 18.80 -6.19 14.17
C VAL A 156 18.69 -5.82 12.71
N SER A 157 17.74 -4.98 12.38
CA SER A 157 17.76 -4.34 11.05
C SER A 157 18.96 -3.38 11.04
N GLU A 158 20.08 -3.86 10.53
CA GLU A 158 21.35 -3.10 10.40
C GLU A 158 21.24 -1.90 9.45
N THR A 159 20.07 -1.64 8.88
CA THR A 159 19.92 -0.71 7.75
C THR A 159 19.39 0.67 8.08
N SER A 160 19.01 0.96 9.33
CA SER A 160 18.61 2.32 9.71
C SER A 160 19.74 3.08 10.43
N PRO A 161 20.15 4.26 9.94
CA PRO A 161 21.17 5.08 10.60
C PRO A 161 20.81 5.52 12.03
N LEU A 162 19.52 5.43 12.39
CA LEU A 162 19.00 5.77 13.73
C LEU A 162 19.16 4.63 14.75
N SER A 163 19.55 3.43 14.32
CA SER A 163 19.71 2.26 15.21
C SER A 163 21.11 2.13 15.86
N LYS A 164 22.07 2.96 15.44
CA LYS A 164 23.41 2.97 16.06
C LYS A 164 23.37 3.58 17.46
N GLY A 165 23.07 2.75 18.47
CA GLY A 165 23.20 3.17 19.87
C GLY A 165 22.14 2.65 20.86
N LYS A 166 21.12 1.91 20.45
CA LYS A 166 20.10 1.37 21.35
C LYS A 166 20.07 -0.16 21.28
N LYS A 167 20.85 -0.82 22.10
CA LYS A 167 20.62 -2.20 22.51
C LYS A 167 19.30 -2.24 23.30
N ASP A 168 18.38 -3.16 22.96
CA ASP A 168 17.13 -3.51 23.66
C ASP A 168 15.90 -2.59 23.52
N GLN A 169 15.59 -2.05 22.35
CA GLN A 169 14.24 -1.53 22.16
C GLN A 169 13.43 -2.48 21.25
N ARG A 170 12.72 -3.44 21.89
CA ARG A 170 11.73 -4.29 21.21
C ARG A 170 10.59 -3.38 20.72
N ASP A 171 10.18 -3.54 19.45
CA ASP A 171 8.98 -2.88 18.94
C ASP A 171 7.73 -3.62 19.43
N TYR A 172 7.00 -3.00 20.33
CA TYR A 172 5.73 -3.53 20.84
C TYR A 172 4.53 -3.12 19.98
N THR A 173 4.70 -2.32 18.94
CA THR A 173 3.62 -1.82 18.10
C THR A 173 2.72 -2.93 17.55
N PRO A 174 3.25 -4.01 16.94
CA PRO A 174 2.41 -5.09 16.42
C PRO A 174 1.59 -5.78 17.49
N ARG A 175 2.21 -6.01 18.66
CA ARG A 175 1.53 -6.66 19.80
C ARG A 175 0.40 -5.80 20.35
N VAL A 176 0.64 -4.51 20.50
CA VAL A 176 -0.37 -3.56 21.00
C VAL A 176 -1.54 -3.45 20.02
N ILE A 177 -1.27 -3.40 18.71
CA ILE A 177 -2.32 -3.36 17.69
C ILE A 177 -3.21 -4.60 17.81
N ASP A 178 -2.64 -5.79 17.90
CA ASP A 178 -3.39 -7.04 18.00
C ASP A 178 -4.25 -7.13 19.28
N LEU A 179 -3.80 -6.52 20.39
CA LEU A 179 -4.53 -6.50 21.67
C LEU A 179 -5.66 -5.48 21.68
N VAL A 180 -5.52 -4.37 20.96
CA VAL A 180 -6.41 -3.20 21.10
C VAL A 180 -7.31 -3.03 19.90
N THR A 181 -6.76 -3.22 18.71
CA THR A 181 -7.43 -2.98 17.42
C THR A 181 -7.11 -4.12 16.45
N PRO A 182 -7.63 -5.33 16.68
CA PRO A 182 -7.39 -6.43 15.76
C PRO A 182 -7.89 -6.05 14.36
N ILE A 183 -7.04 -6.27 13.36
CA ILE A 183 -7.32 -5.93 11.97
C ILE A 183 -7.64 -7.22 11.21
N GLY A 184 -8.68 -7.19 10.39
CA GLY A 184 -9.06 -8.32 9.54
C GLY A 184 -8.82 -8.05 8.06
N MET A 185 -8.73 -9.11 7.28
CA MET A 185 -8.70 -9.03 5.82
C MET A 185 -10.04 -8.49 5.30
N GLY A 186 -9.99 -7.36 4.57
CA GLY A 186 -11.18 -6.60 4.18
C GLY A 186 -11.52 -5.41 5.09
N GLN A 187 -10.66 -5.10 6.06
CA GLN A 187 -10.86 -4.00 7.01
C GLN A 187 -10.73 -2.63 6.34
N ARG A 188 -11.56 -1.69 6.78
CA ARG A 188 -11.41 -0.24 6.53
C ARG A 188 -10.89 0.41 7.81
N ALA A 189 -9.57 0.48 7.96
CA ALA A 189 -8.94 0.98 9.17
C ALA A 189 -8.42 2.41 9.00
N LEU A 190 -8.67 3.26 9.99
CA LEU A 190 -8.11 4.61 10.08
C LEU A 190 -7.06 4.65 11.18
N ILE A 191 -5.86 5.14 10.85
CA ILE A 191 -4.86 5.55 11.82
C ILE A 191 -5.01 7.07 12.00
N VAL A 192 -5.63 7.46 13.09
CA VAL A 192 -5.91 8.86 13.39
C VAL A 192 -4.70 9.47 14.06
N ALA A 193 -3.99 10.35 13.36
CA ALA A 193 -2.67 10.81 13.76
C ALA A 193 -2.58 12.34 13.86
N PRO A 194 -2.39 12.89 15.07
CA PRO A 194 -1.87 14.24 15.22
C PRO A 194 -0.45 14.36 14.65
N PRO A 195 0.01 15.58 14.30
CA PRO A 195 1.39 15.76 13.82
C PRO A 195 2.44 15.26 14.83
N ARG A 196 3.51 14.62 14.32
CA ARG A 196 4.68 14.14 15.08
C ARG A 196 4.39 13.01 16.07
N THR A 197 3.40 12.18 15.82
CA THR A 197 3.06 11.02 16.68
C THR A 197 3.66 9.70 16.23
N GLY A 198 4.54 9.69 15.22
CA GLY A 198 5.20 8.48 14.74
C GLY A 198 4.39 7.66 13.74
N LYS A 199 3.45 8.29 13.00
CA LYS A 199 2.59 7.61 12.00
C LYS A 199 3.39 6.78 10.99
N THR A 200 4.49 7.31 10.45
CA THR A 200 5.31 6.67 9.42
C THR A 200 5.99 5.41 9.96
N VAL A 201 6.55 5.48 11.18
CA VAL A 201 7.15 4.32 11.86
C VAL A 201 6.11 3.23 12.14
N MET A 202 4.89 3.65 12.51
CA MET A 202 3.78 2.70 12.71
C MET A 202 3.39 1.99 11.41
N LEU A 203 3.30 2.71 10.29
CA LEU A 203 3.04 2.10 8.98
C LEU A 203 4.15 1.14 8.55
N GLN A 204 5.41 1.49 8.82
CA GLN A 204 6.55 0.59 8.57
C GLN A 204 6.45 -0.68 9.41
N SER A 205 6.10 -0.56 10.69
CA SER A 205 5.90 -1.70 11.59
C SER A 205 4.75 -2.60 11.12
N ILE A 206 3.61 -2.02 10.71
CA ILE A 206 2.48 -2.75 10.14
C ILE A 206 2.89 -3.46 8.84
N ALA A 207 3.60 -2.78 7.94
CA ALA A 207 4.06 -3.36 6.68
C ALA A 207 5.02 -4.53 6.91
N ALA A 208 5.95 -4.39 7.86
CA ALA A 208 6.88 -5.46 8.24
C ALA A 208 6.14 -6.68 8.81
N SER A 209 5.15 -6.44 9.67
CA SER A 209 4.30 -7.49 10.24
C SER A 209 3.51 -8.25 9.18
N ILE A 210 2.89 -7.54 8.24
CA ILE A 210 2.15 -8.16 7.12
C ILE A 210 3.09 -8.99 6.26
N SER A 211 4.25 -8.46 5.90
CA SER A 211 5.22 -9.17 5.07
C SER A 211 5.79 -10.42 5.75
N ALA A 212 5.89 -10.42 7.07
CA ALA A 212 6.40 -11.55 7.84
C ALA A 212 5.35 -12.64 8.05
N ASN A 213 4.12 -12.25 8.43
CA ASN A 213 3.07 -13.18 8.82
C ASN A 213 2.18 -13.62 7.65
N HIS A 214 2.09 -12.80 6.60
CA HIS A 214 1.17 -12.98 5.47
C HIS A 214 1.89 -12.78 4.13
N PRO A 215 2.87 -13.64 3.79
CA PRO A 215 3.65 -13.51 2.54
C PRO A 215 2.78 -13.70 1.28
N GLU A 216 1.60 -14.30 1.41
CA GLU A 216 0.60 -14.47 0.34
C GLU A 216 -0.15 -13.18 -0.01
N VAL A 217 -0.15 -12.20 0.89
CA VAL A 217 -0.87 -10.93 0.73
C VAL A 217 -0.10 -10.01 -0.21
N PHE A 218 -0.80 -9.42 -1.17
CA PHE A 218 -0.23 -8.38 -2.02
C PHE A 218 -0.27 -7.04 -1.30
N LEU A 219 0.89 -6.59 -0.83
CA LEU A 219 1.03 -5.34 -0.07
C LEU A 219 1.40 -4.18 -0.99
N ILE A 220 0.58 -3.12 -0.96
CA ILE A 220 0.83 -1.86 -1.64
C ILE A 220 0.90 -0.74 -0.59
N VAL A 221 1.97 0.05 -0.64
CA VAL A 221 2.09 1.28 0.13
C VAL A 221 1.91 2.46 -0.82
N LEU A 222 0.90 3.27 -0.56
CA LEU A 222 0.56 4.44 -1.36
C LEU A 222 0.84 5.72 -0.56
N LEU A 223 1.82 6.49 -1.00
CA LEU A 223 2.26 7.73 -0.36
C LEU A 223 1.82 8.94 -1.19
N ILE A 224 0.93 9.76 -0.65
CA ILE A 224 0.35 10.92 -1.34
C ILE A 224 0.77 12.21 -0.65
N ASP A 225 1.39 13.11 -1.40
CA ASP A 225 1.84 14.43 -0.92
C ASP A 225 2.82 14.29 0.27
N GLU A 226 3.63 13.21 0.28
CA GLU A 226 4.68 12.97 1.28
C GLU A 226 6.04 13.46 0.75
N ARG A 227 7.02 13.54 1.66
CA ARG A 227 8.36 14.03 1.34
C ARG A 227 9.19 12.96 0.62
N PRO A 228 10.05 13.33 -0.35
CA PRO A 228 10.90 12.37 -1.07
C PRO A 228 11.77 11.50 -0.16
N GLU A 229 12.29 12.07 0.95
CA GLU A 229 13.08 11.31 1.92
C GLU A 229 12.26 10.26 2.67
N GLU A 230 10.98 10.55 2.99
CA GLU A 230 10.07 9.58 3.63
C GLU A 230 9.69 8.46 2.65
N VAL A 231 9.51 8.80 1.37
CA VAL A 231 9.29 7.81 0.30
C VAL A 231 10.48 6.86 0.16
N THR A 232 11.69 7.41 0.15
CA THR A 232 12.92 6.60 0.04
C THR A 232 13.09 5.68 1.24
N ASP A 233 12.81 6.16 2.44
CA ASP A 233 12.90 5.37 3.68
C ASP A 233 11.87 4.22 3.67
N MET A 234 10.63 4.50 3.26
CA MET A 234 9.58 3.50 3.12
C MET A 234 9.95 2.44 2.07
N ALA A 235 10.44 2.84 0.91
CA ALA A 235 10.84 1.93 -0.16
C ALA A 235 12.00 1.00 0.23
N ARG A 236 12.86 1.44 1.15
CA ARG A 236 13.97 0.62 1.67
C ARG A 236 13.57 -0.32 2.80
N SER A 237 12.55 0.05 3.57
CA SER A 237 12.14 -0.70 4.77
C SER A 237 11.02 -1.70 4.50
N VAL A 238 10.21 -1.50 3.47
CA VAL A 238 9.02 -2.31 3.19
C VAL A 238 9.28 -3.33 2.09
N ARG A 239 8.88 -4.58 2.32
CA ARG A 239 8.81 -5.63 1.30
C ARG A 239 7.41 -5.64 0.70
N GLY A 240 7.21 -4.83 -0.33
CA GLY A 240 5.93 -4.66 -1.01
C GLY A 240 6.09 -3.65 -2.15
N GLU A 241 5.01 -3.39 -2.84
CA GLU A 241 4.98 -2.36 -3.88
C GLU A 241 4.81 -0.98 -3.21
N VAL A 242 5.80 -0.10 -3.36
CA VAL A 242 5.73 1.28 -2.85
C VAL A 242 5.53 2.22 -4.01
N VAL A 243 4.41 2.90 -4.02
CA VAL A 243 4.00 3.87 -5.04
C VAL A 243 3.79 5.22 -4.39
N SER A 244 4.30 6.26 -4.99
CA SER A 244 4.24 7.60 -4.41
C SER A 244 3.90 8.68 -5.41
N SER A 245 3.35 9.76 -4.90
CA SER A 245 3.29 11.06 -5.55
C SER A 245 3.65 12.12 -4.51
N THR A 246 4.82 12.71 -4.67
CA THR A 246 5.44 13.60 -3.67
C THR A 246 4.85 15.00 -3.69
N PHE A 247 5.11 15.80 -2.66
CA PHE A 247 4.48 17.12 -2.45
C PHE A 247 4.81 18.14 -3.55
N ASP A 248 5.85 17.92 -4.32
CA ASP A 248 6.26 18.76 -5.47
C ASP A 248 5.49 18.43 -6.76
N GLU A 249 4.72 17.33 -6.78
CA GLU A 249 3.88 16.96 -7.90
C GLU A 249 2.48 17.62 -7.82
N PRO A 250 1.82 17.86 -8.97
CA PRO A 250 0.48 18.47 -8.99
C PRO A 250 -0.60 17.52 -8.43
N ALA A 251 -1.68 18.10 -7.90
CA ALA A 251 -2.81 17.35 -7.34
C ALA A 251 -3.44 16.34 -8.32
N THR A 252 -3.43 16.64 -9.61
CA THR A 252 -3.88 15.72 -10.68
C THR A 252 -3.09 14.42 -10.69
N ARG A 253 -1.79 14.51 -10.37
CA ARG A 253 -0.92 13.35 -10.30
C ARG A 253 -1.25 12.47 -9.09
N HIS A 254 -1.50 13.06 -7.92
CA HIS A 254 -1.95 12.34 -6.72
C HIS A 254 -3.20 11.52 -7.00
N VAL A 255 -4.17 12.12 -7.70
CA VAL A 255 -5.41 11.45 -8.09
C VAL A 255 -5.15 10.30 -9.07
N GLN A 256 -4.36 10.53 -10.13
CA GLN A 256 -4.05 9.53 -11.15
C GLN A 256 -3.37 8.28 -10.56
N VAL A 257 -2.36 8.47 -9.72
CA VAL A 257 -1.64 7.37 -9.06
C VAL A 257 -2.58 6.56 -8.18
N THR A 258 -3.42 7.26 -7.41
CA THR A 258 -4.40 6.61 -6.53
C THR A 258 -5.41 5.78 -7.30
N GLU A 259 -5.92 6.28 -8.41
CA GLU A 259 -6.86 5.56 -9.26
C GLU A 259 -6.22 4.32 -9.88
N MET A 260 -4.96 4.41 -10.34
CA MET A 260 -4.20 3.26 -10.85
C MET A 260 -4.01 2.17 -9.79
N VAL A 261 -3.62 2.56 -8.58
CA VAL A 261 -3.44 1.61 -7.44
C VAL A 261 -4.76 0.94 -7.09
N LEU A 262 -5.86 1.70 -7.02
CA LEU A 262 -7.17 1.14 -6.70
C LEU A 262 -7.64 0.15 -7.77
N GLU A 263 -7.52 0.49 -9.04
CA GLU A 263 -7.93 -0.40 -10.13
C GLU A 263 -7.08 -1.67 -10.17
N LYS A 264 -5.76 -1.57 -9.93
CA LYS A 264 -4.88 -2.74 -9.77
C LYS A 264 -5.34 -3.63 -8.62
N ALA A 265 -5.60 -3.04 -7.46
CA ALA A 265 -6.06 -3.79 -6.29
C ALA A 265 -7.37 -4.53 -6.56
N LYS A 266 -8.34 -3.85 -7.20
CA LYS A 266 -9.61 -4.49 -7.60
C LYS A 266 -9.39 -5.66 -8.56
N ARG A 267 -8.51 -5.51 -9.55
CA ARG A 267 -8.19 -6.60 -10.51
C ARG A 267 -7.61 -7.82 -9.77
N LEU A 268 -6.69 -7.61 -8.84
CA LEU A 268 -6.11 -8.69 -8.04
C LEU A 268 -7.16 -9.39 -7.17
N VAL A 269 -8.08 -8.64 -6.57
CA VAL A 269 -9.18 -9.23 -5.77
C VAL A 269 -10.15 -10.04 -6.63
N GLU A 270 -10.44 -9.63 -7.87
CA GLU A 270 -11.24 -10.42 -8.83
C GLU A 270 -10.62 -11.79 -9.12
N HIS A 271 -9.29 -11.91 -8.94
CA HIS A 271 -8.53 -13.16 -9.00
C HIS A 271 -8.34 -13.82 -7.62
N LYS A 272 -9.21 -13.52 -6.66
CA LYS A 272 -9.24 -14.10 -5.31
C LYS A 272 -7.96 -13.86 -4.49
N ARG A 273 -7.21 -12.80 -4.83
CA ARG A 273 -6.03 -12.39 -4.06
C ARG A 273 -6.43 -11.54 -2.87
N ASP A 274 -5.69 -11.68 -1.79
CA ASP A 274 -5.78 -10.78 -0.64
C ASP A 274 -4.83 -9.61 -0.86
N VAL A 275 -5.38 -8.39 -0.86
CA VAL A 275 -4.63 -7.16 -1.11
C VAL A 275 -4.75 -6.23 0.09
N VAL A 276 -3.63 -5.67 0.52
CA VAL A 276 -3.58 -4.64 1.55
C VAL A 276 -2.99 -3.36 0.98
N ILE A 277 -3.71 -2.25 1.11
CA ILE A 277 -3.23 -0.91 0.79
C ILE A 277 -2.97 -0.15 2.09
N LEU A 278 -1.73 0.28 2.29
CA LEU A 278 -1.37 1.25 3.33
C LEU A 278 -1.31 2.62 2.69
N LEU A 279 -2.21 3.54 3.08
CA LEU A 279 -2.30 4.88 2.50
C LEU A 279 -1.81 5.95 3.48
N ASP A 280 -0.80 6.69 3.13
CA ASP A 280 -0.38 7.89 3.84
C ASP A 280 -0.45 9.11 2.90
N SER A 281 -1.44 9.99 2.98
CA SER A 281 -2.58 10.00 3.89
C SER A 281 -3.89 10.24 3.12
N ILE A 282 -5.00 9.75 3.68
CA ILE A 282 -6.33 9.99 3.10
C ILE A 282 -6.73 11.47 3.16
N THR A 283 -6.25 12.20 4.16
CA THR A 283 -6.49 13.63 4.30
C THR A 283 -5.89 14.41 3.13
N ARG A 284 -4.65 14.09 2.76
CA ARG A 284 -3.98 14.74 1.62
C ARG A 284 -4.58 14.32 0.29
N LEU A 285 -4.97 13.05 0.17
CA LEU A 285 -5.71 12.58 -0.99
C LEU A 285 -7.03 13.33 -1.17
N ALA A 286 -7.81 13.52 -0.10
CA ALA A 286 -9.05 14.28 -0.13
C ALA A 286 -8.83 15.75 -0.52
N ARG A 287 -7.75 16.37 -0.06
CA ARG A 287 -7.34 17.72 -0.47
C ARG A 287 -7.02 17.77 -1.98
N ALA A 288 -6.31 16.78 -2.49
CA ALA A 288 -5.99 16.69 -3.92
C ALA A 288 -7.26 16.59 -4.77
N TYR A 289 -8.21 15.76 -4.37
CA TYR A 289 -9.51 15.69 -5.04
C TYR A 289 -10.29 17.01 -4.95
N ASN A 290 -10.24 17.71 -3.82
CA ASN A 290 -10.88 19.01 -3.67
C ASN A 290 -10.31 20.08 -4.63
N THR A 291 -9.03 19.94 -5.00
CA THR A 291 -8.38 20.81 -5.98
C THR A 291 -8.72 20.45 -7.43
N VAL A 292 -8.86 19.15 -7.73
CA VAL A 292 -9.01 18.63 -9.09
C VAL A 292 -10.47 18.56 -9.55
N VAL A 293 -11.40 18.30 -8.63
CA VAL A 293 -12.82 18.16 -8.99
C VAL A 293 -13.39 19.50 -9.41
N PRO A 294 -14.13 19.56 -10.53
CA PRO A 294 -14.85 20.79 -10.93
C PRO A 294 -15.75 21.28 -9.81
N SER A 295 -15.72 22.58 -9.55
CA SER A 295 -16.54 23.19 -8.50
C SER A 295 -18.03 22.94 -8.72
N SER A 296 -18.69 22.39 -7.70
CA SER A 296 -20.15 22.18 -7.69
C SER A 296 -20.93 23.48 -7.44
N GLY A 297 -20.24 24.56 -7.06
CA GLY A 297 -20.85 25.80 -6.58
C GLY A 297 -21.39 25.71 -5.13
N LYS A 298 -21.29 24.53 -4.50
CA LYS A 298 -21.69 24.31 -3.09
C LYS A 298 -20.46 23.93 -2.27
N VAL A 299 -20.05 24.85 -1.42
CA VAL A 299 -18.88 24.66 -0.56
C VAL A 299 -19.37 24.35 0.87
N LEU A 300 -18.90 23.24 1.43
CA LEU A 300 -19.13 22.85 2.81
C LEU A 300 -18.22 23.65 3.74
N THR A 301 -18.49 23.55 5.05
CA THR A 301 -17.61 24.10 6.09
C THR A 301 -16.15 23.66 5.86
N GLY A 302 -15.19 24.56 6.06
CA GLY A 302 -13.77 24.28 5.84
C GLY A 302 -13.29 24.38 4.39
N GLY A 303 -14.14 24.84 3.44
CA GLY A 303 -13.74 25.04 2.04
C GLY A 303 -13.72 23.76 1.20
N VAL A 304 -14.44 22.72 1.61
CA VAL A 304 -14.56 21.46 0.88
C VAL A 304 -15.71 21.53 -0.10
N ASP A 305 -15.49 21.28 -1.39
CA ASP A 305 -16.56 21.14 -2.37
C ASP A 305 -17.44 19.92 -2.07
N ALA A 306 -18.75 20.06 -2.23
CA ALA A 306 -19.71 19.01 -1.93
C ALA A 306 -19.45 17.67 -2.66
N ASN A 307 -18.85 17.73 -3.85
CA ASN A 307 -18.53 16.55 -4.67
C ASN A 307 -17.12 16.02 -4.44
N ALA A 308 -16.24 16.79 -3.77
CA ALA A 308 -14.81 16.46 -3.63
C ALA A 308 -14.55 15.15 -2.90
N LEU A 309 -15.36 14.82 -1.89
CA LEU A 309 -15.15 13.64 -1.05
C LEU A 309 -15.74 12.35 -1.61
N GLN A 310 -16.54 12.41 -2.68
CA GLN A 310 -17.16 11.20 -3.24
C GLN A 310 -16.13 10.16 -3.69
N ARG A 311 -15.12 10.58 -4.47
CA ARG A 311 -14.09 9.66 -4.98
C ARG A 311 -13.18 9.10 -3.88
N PRO A 312 -12.64 9.92 -2.95
CA PRO A 312 -11.91 9.41 -1.79
C PRO A 312 -12.73 8.45 -0.93
N LYS A 313 -14.02 8.71 -0.73
CA LYS A 313 -14.92 7.79 -0.02
C LYS A 313 -15.11 6.48 -0.77
N ARG A 314 -15.22 6.50 -2.11
CA ARG A 314 -15.27 5.29 -2.93
C ARG A 314 -13.98 4.50 -2.84
N PHE A 315 -12.83 5.18 -2.83
CA PHE A 315 -11.53 4.54 -2.63
C PHE A 315 -11.51 3.79 -1.29
N PHE A 316 -11.76 4.47 -0.19
CA PHE A 316 -11.74 3.86 1.13
C PHE A 316 -12.87 2.84 1.34
N GLY A 317 -14.04 3.10 0.80
CA GLY A 317 -15.19 2.22 0.82
C GLY A 317 -15.07 0.97 -0.05
N ALA A 318 -14.07 0.90 -0.93
CA ALA A 318 -13.78 -0.30 -1.72
C ALA A 318 -13.25 -1.46 -0.86
N ALA A 319 -12.65 -1.16 0.31
CA ALA A 319 -12.17 -2.19 1.22
C ALA A 319 -13.32 -3.08 1.72
N ARG A 320 -13.18 -4.38 1.48
CA ARG A 320 -14.16 -5.42 1.85
C ARG A 320 -13.56 -6.81 1.84
N ASN A 321 -14.07 -7.69 2.64
CA ASN A 321 -13.89 -9.13 2.49
C ASN A 321 -14.92 -9.65 1.46
N ILE A 322 -14.59 -10.67 0.70
CA ILE A 322 -15.39 -11.15 -0.44
C ILE A 322 -15.78 -12.60 -0.23
N GLU A 323 -17.08 -12.93 -0.41
CA GLU A 323 -17.61 -14.28 -0.25
C GLU A 323 -17.00 -15.25 -1.28
N GLU A 324 -16.81 -14.80 -2.51
CA GLU A 324 -16.25 -15.59 -3.60
C GLU A 324 -14.74 -15.83 -3.46
N GLY A 325 -14.11 -15.22 -2.48
CA GLY A 325 -12.68 -15.30 -2.16
C GLY A 325 -11.91 -14.02 -2.46
N GLY A 326 -10.79 -13.85 -1.76
CA GLY A 326 -10.00 -12.64 -1.79
C GLY A 326 -10.53 -11.53 -0.88
N SER A 327 -9.74 -10.50 -0.70
CA SER A 327 -10.12 -9.34 0.12
C SER A 327 -9.34 -8.10 -0.30
N LEU A 328 -9.93 -6.93 -0.07
CA LEU A 328 -9.25 -5.65 -0.14
C LEU A 328 -9.29 -4.99 1.24
N THR A 329 -8.13 -4.85 1.85
CA THR A 329 -7.94 -4.15 3.12
C THR A 329 -7.32 -2.79 2.85
N ILE A 330 -7.85 -1.73 3.45
CA ILE A 330 -7.25 -0.39 3.36
C ILE A 330 -7.01 0.13 4.77
N ILE A 331 -5.76 0.41 5.07
CA ILE A 331 -5.31 1.05 6.32
C ILE A 331 -4.79 2.43 5.94
N ALA A 332 -5.55 3.47 6.28
CA ALA A 332 -5.25 4.83 5.88
C ALA A 332 -4.95 5.73 7.08
N THR A 333 -3.93 6.59 6.96
CA THR A 333 -3.69 7.63 7.95
C THR A 333 -4.62 8.82 7.72
N ALA A 334 -5.25 9.31 8.79
CA ALA A 334 -6.04 10.52 8.81
C ALA A 334 -5.37 11.55 9.72
N LEU A 335 -5.12 12.75 9.20
CA LEU A 335 -4.45 13.80 9.96
C LEU A 335 -5.48 14.62 10.74
N ILE A 336 -5.22 14.81 12.02
CA ILE A 336 -6.02 15.65 12.92
C ILE A 336 -5.12 16.67 13.62
N ASP A 337 -5.72 17.67 14.29
CA ASP A 337 -5.00 18.72 15.03
C ASP A 337 -3.96 19.48 14.20
N THR A 338 -4.22 19.64 12.90
CA THR A 338 -3.35 20.36 11.97
C THR A 338 -3.60 21.88 11.99
N GLY A 339 -4.63 22.32 12.67
CA GLY A 339 -5.11 23.71 12.63
C GLY A 339 -5.95 24.04 11.39
N SER A 340 -6.21 23.06 10.52
CA SER A 340 -7.01 23.23 9.31
C SER A 340 -8.45 22.73 9.52
N ARG A 341 -9.44 23.61 9.38
CA ARG A 341 -10.85 23.22 9.39
C ARG A 341 -11.21 22.25 8.28
N MET A 342 -10.52 22.31 7.15
CA MET A 342 -10.71 21.35 6.05
C MET A 342 -10.39 19.93 6.52
N ASP A 343 -9.29 19.74 7.25
CA ASP A 343 -8.88 18.42 7.74
C ASP A 343 -9.86 17.86 8.77
N GLU A 344 -10.41 18.72 9.61
CA GLU A 344 -11.47 18.33 10.57
C GLU A 344 -12.70 17.78 9.84
N VAL A 345 -13.17 18.50 8.80
CA VAL A 345 -14.30 18.05 7.98
C VAL A 345 -14.00 16.74 7.27
N ILE A 346 -12.81 16.63 6.66
CA ILE A 346 -12.36 15.40 5.99
C ILE A 346 -12.36 14.24 6.98
N PHE A 347 -11.77 14.42 8.17
CA PHE A 347 -11.72 13.38 9.19
C PHE A 347 -13.12 12.91 9.62
N GLU A 348 -14.03 13.82 9.94
CA GLU A 348 -15.40 13.47 10.34
C GLU A 348 -16.15 12.68 9.23
N GLU A 349 -15.93 13.03 7.98
CA GLU A 349 -16.54 12.33 6.84
C GLU A 349 -15.99 10.89 6.64
N PHE A 350 -14.73 10.64 6.98
CA PHE A 350 -14.11 9.29 6.88
C PHE A 350 -14.33 8.46 8.15
N LYS A 351 -14.44 9.06 9.33
CA LYS A 351 -14.71 8.38 10.59
C LYS A 351 -15.97 7.51 10.52
N GLY A 352 -17.04 8.02 9.86
CA GLY A 352 -18.26 7.26 9.64
C GLY A 352 -18.14 6.09 8.64
N THR A 353 -17.10 6.09 7.81
CA THR A 353 -16.88 5.08 6.76
C THR A 353 -16.00 3.92 7.26
N GLY A 354 -15.08 4.18 8.19
CA GLY A 354 -14.20 3.18 8.78
C GLY A 354 -14.91 2.20 9.71
N ASN A 355 -14.33 1.01 9.87
CA ASN A 355 -14.79 0.00 10.81
C ASN A 355 -13.69 -0.47 11.79
N ALA A 356 -12.53 0.20 11.78
CA ALA A 356 -11.48 0.10 12.78
C ALA A 356 -10.77 1.46 12.91
N GLU A 357 -10.44 1.85 14.12
CA GLU A 357 -9.76 3.11 14.40
C GLU A 357 -8.58 2.86 15.35
N LEU A 358 -7.39 3.28 14.94
CA LEU A 358 -6.18 3.31 15.72
C LEU A 358 -5.82 4.77 15.99
N ILE A 359 -6.08 5.23 17.20
CA ILE A 359 -5.93 6.64 17.54
C ILE A 359 -4.58 6.87 18.21
N LEU A 360 -3.79 7.79 17.64
CA LEU A 360 -2.51 8.20 18.20
C LEU A 360 -2.69 9.41 19.10
N ASP A 361 -1.97 9.44 20.21
CA ASP A 361 -2.00 10.53 21.18
C ASP A 361 -0.66 11.29 21.20
N ARG A 362 -0.78 12.63 21.08
CA ARG A 362 0.39 13.50 21.06
C ARG A 362 1.13 13.55 22.40
N LYS A 363 0.41 13.43 23.52
CA LYS A 363 1.03 13.47 24.86
C LYS A 363 1.96 12.28 25.10
N LEU A 364 1.59 11.09 24.58
CA LEU A 364 2.46 9.91 24.59
C LEU A 364 3.73 10.15 23.78
N ALA A 365 3.58 10.68 22.58
CA ALA A 365 4.71 10.99 21.69
C ALA A 365 5.64 12.06 22.29
N ASP A 366 5.09 13.11 22.90
CA ASP A 366 5.87 14.16 23.56
C ASP A 366 6.69 13.60 24.73
N LYS A 367 6.20 12.59 25.43
CA LYS A 367 6.93 11.85 26.48
C LYS A 367 7.84 10.73 25.94
N ARG A 368 7.90 10.54 24.61
CA ARG A 368 8.69 9.47 23.99
C ARG A 368 8.23 8.05 24.34
N THR A 369 6.96 7.89 24.73
CA THR A 369 6.34 6.58 24.92
C THR A 369 5.78 6.09 23.57
N PHE A 370 6.34 5.00 23.04
CA PHE A 370 5.93 4.41 21.74
C PHE A 370 5.61 2.92 21.91
N PRO A 371 4.58 2.43 21.17
CA PRO A 371 3.71 3.15 20.23
C PRO A 371 2.83 4.18 20.94
N ALA A 372 2.64 5.36 20.33
CA ALA A 372 1.86 6.44 20.92
C ALA A 372 0.34 6.23 20.70
N ILE A 373 -0.18 5.05 21.00
CA ILE A 373 -1.57 4.63 20.77
C ILE A 373 -2.43 4.99 22.00
N ASP A 374 -3.54 5.66 21.78
CA ASP A 374 -4.59 5.78 22.79
C ASP A 374 -5.41 4.49 22.86
N ILE A 375 -5.06 3.65 23.81
CA ILE A 375 -5.64 2.31 23.98
C ILE A 375 -7.14 2.40 24.28
N THR A 376 -7.58 3.45 24.96
CA THR A 376 -8.96 3.57 25.44
C THR A 376 -9.92 3.99 24.34
N LYS A 377 -9.43 4.68 23.30
CA LYS A 377 -10.23 5.17 22.18
C LYS A 377 -10.09 4.36 20.91
N SER A 378 -9.04 3.53 20.82
CA SER A 378 -8.81 2.66 19.67
C SER A 378 -9.67 1.39 19.73
N GLY A 379 -10.03 0.84 18.60
CA GLY A 379 -10.81 -0.40 18.56
C GLY A 379 -11.32 -0.78 17.16
N THR A 380 -11.84 -1.99 17.07
CA THR A 380 -12.39 -2.58 15.84
C THR A 380 -13.86 -2.94 16.04
N ARG A 381 -14.71 -2.58 15.08
CA ARG A 381 -16.10 -3.01 15.06
C ARG A 381 -16.18 -4.49 14.70
N LYS A 382 -17.04 -5.23 15.42
CA LYS A 382 -17.25 -6.67 15.22
C LYS A 382 -15.97 -7.50 15.37
N GLU A 383 -15.13 -7.14 16.33
CA GLU A 383 -13.90 -7.87 16.64
C GLU A 383 -14.14 -9.35 17.02
N GLU A 384 -15.35 -9.67 17.45
CA GLU A 384 -15.80 -11.04 17.74
C GLU A 384 -15.75 -11.98 16.52
N LEU A 385 -15.69 -11.43 15.30
CA LEU A 385 -15.51 -12.21 14.08
C LEU A 385 -14.03 -12.51 13.77
N LEU A 386 -13.10 -11.77 14.38
CA LEU A 386 -11.66 -11.82 14.12
C LEU A 386 -10.86 -12.58 15.18
N VAL A 387 -11.42 -12.64 16.39
CA VAL A 387 -10.73 -13.15 17.57
C VAL A 387 -11.54 -14.29 18.16
N ASP A 388 -10.87 -15.37 18.56
CA ASP A 388 -11.57 -16.48 19.21
C ASP A 388 -12.16 -16.05 20.56
N ARG A 389 -13.20 -16.76 20.99
CA ARG A 389 -13.99 -16.40 22.18
C ARG A 389 -13.16 -16.33 23.47
N ALA A 390 -12.13 -17.17 23.59
CA ALA A 390 -11.30 -17.22 24.80
C ALA A 390 -10.37 -16.01 24.84
N GLU A 391 -9.69 -15.69 23.74
CA GLU A 391 -8.84 -14.52 23.61
C GLU A 391 -9.66 -13.23 23.74
N LEU A 392 -10.84 -13.15 23.11
CA LEU A 392 -11.74 -12.00 23.18
C LEU A 392 -12.16 -11.68 24.63
N SER A 393 -12.48 -12.72 25.42
CA SER A 393 -12.83 -12.53 26.82
C SER A 393 -11.67 -11.92 27.62
N LYS A 394 -10.44 -12.33 27.35
CA LYS A 394 -9.24 -11.78 27.98
C LYS A 394 -8.97 -10.34 27.55
N MET A 395 -9.19 -10.01 26.25
CA MET A 395 -9.10 -8.65 25.75
C MET A 395 -10.11 -7.73 26.44
N TRP A 396 -11.33 -8.19 26.65
CA TRP A 396 -12.34 -7.40 27.37
C TRP A 396 -11.98 -7.18 28.85
N VAL A 397 -11.40 -8.17 29.50
CA VAL A 397 -10.86 -8.00 30.87
C VAL A 397 -9.75 -6.96 30.88
N LEU A 398 -8.81 -7.06 29.95
CA LEU A 398 -7.72 -6.08 29.80
C LEU A 398 -8.27 -4.65 29.60
N ARG A 399 -9.21 -4.45 28.69
CA ARG A 399 -9.84 -3.14 28.46
C ARG A 399 -10.53 -2.61 29.71
N ARG A 400 -11.20 -3.48 30.49
CA ARG A 400 -11.85 -3.09 31.74
C ARG A 400 -10.84 -2.62 32.80
N ILE A 401 -9.66 -3.21 32.84
CA ILE A 401 -8.56 -2.80 33.72
C ILE A 401 -8.00 -1.45 33.28
N LEU A 402 -7.85 -1.24 31.96
CA LEU A 402 -7.24 -0.04 31.39
C LEU A 402 -8.21 1.16 31.34
N ALA A 403 -9.52 0.93 31.21
CA ALA A 403 -10.52 1.98 31.02
C ALA A 403 -10.54 3.08 32.12
N PRO A 404 -10.37 2.79 33.40
CA PRO A 404 -10.31 3.81 34.45
C PRO A 404 -8.98 4.57 34.49
N MET A 405 -7.96 4.13 33.79
CA MET A 405 -6.65 4.76 33.75
C MET A 405 -6.64 5.89 32.73
N GLY A 406 -5.84 6.94 32.95
CA GLY A 406 -5.56 7.93 31.92
C GLY A 406 -4.78 7.31 30.76
N THR A 407 -4.89 7.90 29.56
CA THR A 407 -4.24 7.38 28.35
C THR A 407 -2.76 7.04 28.54
N MET A 408 -2.05 7.85 29.34
CA MET A 408 -0.62 7.67 29.59
C MET A 408 -0.35 6.49 30.54
N ASP A 409 -1.09 6.45 31.65
CA ASP A 409 -0.91 5.42 32.65
C ASP A 409 -1.33 4.05 32.10
N ALA A 410 -2.36 4.02 31.25
CA ALA A 410 -2.80 2.81 30.57
C ALA A 410 -1.71 2.26 29.62
N MET A 411 -1.08 3.12 28.83
CA MET A 411 0.00 2.69 27.91
C MET A 411 1.25 2.27 28.67
N ASP A 412 1.69 3.05 29.65
CA ASP A 412 2.86 2.71 30.49
C ASP A 412 2.63 1.38 31.22
N PHE A 413 1.44 1.15 31.77
CA PHE A 413 1.06 -0.11 32.40
C PHE A 413 1.11 -1.27 31.40
N LEU A 414 0.52 -1.13 30.21
CA LEU A 414 0.50 -2.18 29.20
C LEU A 414 1.91 -2.53 28.72
N LEU A 415 2.72 -1.53 28.39
CA LEU A 415 4.10 -1.73 27.91
C LEU A 415 4.95 -2.40 29.00
N ASP A 416 4.76 -2.02 30.27
CA ASP A 416 5.51 -2.62 31.37
C ASP A 416 5.19 -4.11 31.54
N LYS A 417 3.91 -4.48 31.41
CA LYS A 417 3.49 -5.89 31.43
C LYS A 417 3.97 -6.68 30.22
N LEU A 418 3.96 -6.08 29.02
CA LEU A 418 4.42 -6.73 27.78
C LEU A 418 5.91 -7.06 27.80
N LYS A 419 6.74 -6.33 28.54
CA LYS A 419 8.19 -6.61 28.70
C LYS A 419 8.47 -7.99 29.29
N TYR A 420 7.59 -8.51 30.12
CA TYR A 420 7.75 -9.80 30.83
C TYR A 420 7.17 -10.98 30.04
N SER A 421 6.59 -10.76 28.88
CA SER A 421 6.01 -11.81 28.03
C SER A 421 6.65 -11.83 26.65
N LYS A 422 6.81 -13.02 26.07
CA LYS A 422 7.36 -13.17 24.71
C LYS A 422 6.30 -12.96 23.64
N SER A 423 5.06 -13.32 23.93
CA SER A 423 3.91 -13.23 23.01
C SER A 423 2.68 -12.68 23.73
N ASN A 424 1.65 -12.31 22.93
CA ASN A 424 0.35 -11.93 23.47
C ASN A 424 -0.35 -13.11 24.14
N HIS A 425 -0.10 -14.32 23.66
CA HIS A 425 -0.58 -15.53 24.31
C HIS A 425 0.00 -15.68 25.73
N ASP A 426 1.33 -15.59 25.87
CA ASP A 426 2.01 -15.65 27.18
C ASP A 426 1.55 -14.54 28.12
N PHE A 427 1.33 -13.33 27.56
CA PHE A 427 0.79 -12.20 28.30
C PHE A 427 -0.59 -12.51 28.89
N PHE A 428 -1.48 -13.08 28.10
CA PHE A 428 -2.82 -13.47 28.57
C PHE A 428 -2.80 -14.65 29.54
N GLU A 429 -1.84 -15.56 29.45
CA GLU A 429 -1.67 -16.63 30.45
C GLU A 429 -1.21 -16.07 31.79
N ALA A 430 -0.28 -15.11 31.76
CA ALA A 430 0.19 -14.43 32.96
C ALA A 430 -0.89 -13.59 33.67
N MET A 431 -1.92 -13.14 32.92
CA MET A 431 -3.08 -12.43 33.52
C MET A 431 -4.02 -13.32 34.32
N ASN A 432 -3.97 -14.67 34.13
CA ASN A 432 -4.83 -15.62 34.83
C ASN A 432 -4.20 -16.12 36.14
N ASN A 433 -2.91 -15.82 36.37
CA ASN A 433 -2.16 -16.13 37.58
C ASN A 433 -1.97 -14.88 38.45
#